data_e9be23658ec038419fb7954ded1e3aef
#
_entry.id   e9be23658ec038419fb7954ded1e3aef
#
_cell.length_a   1.000
_cell.length_b   1.000
_cell.length_c   1.000
_cell.angle_alpha   90.00
_cell.angle_beta   90.00
_cell.angle_gamma   90.00
#
_symmetry.space_group_name_H-M   'P 1'
#
loop_
_entity.id
_entity.type
_entity.pdbx_description
1 polymer ?
#
loop_
_entity_poly.entity_id
_entity_poly.type
_entity_poly.pdbx_seq_one_letter_code
_entity_poly.pdbx_strand_id
1 'polypeptide(L)'
;MYDKVRMFLPRCRDMPDISQYLESVGEKTHSTGEISIYGFVDGLKVTQFVGGYVVGGSLSRFFYPSNIWSLSHHSTKDAIEKLSDCLHLDMSEANVTSLEFGTQFFMIKPVRTYLDKLGDMPKRIRIQGSPNALYYQGTAKTKKVSQKHLSVFYDKLLDARNKGLEIPPGFDNANLLRYEMRLNGGLAKQIGVEEVKASTLSDKAFFMKLLKMWGDEYFTISKHKTMKTDFTNEIKSPKDAVNAFIARMMSR
;
A
#
# COMPACT_ATOMS: atom_id res chain seq x y z
N MET A 1 -0.71 -7.33 3.91
CA MET A 1 -1.52 -6.11 3.85
C MET A 1 -0.72 -4.89 3.38
N TYR A 2 0.56 -4.77 3.76
CA TYR A 2 1.42 -3.70 3.26
C TYR A 2 1.78 -3.89 1.79
N ASP A 3 1.90 -2.77 1.04
CA ASP A 3 2.37 -2.75 -0.34
C ASP A 3 3.50 -1.73 -0.48
N LYS A 4 3.21 -0.46 -0.68
CA LYS A 4 4.25 0.54 -0.84
C LYS A 4 4.58 1.24 0.47
N VAL A 5 5.85 1.51 0.61
CA VAL A 5 6.40 2.27 1.73
C VAL A 5 7.31 3.38 1.21
N ARG A 6 7.44 4.44 2.00
CA ARG A 6 8.55 5.36 1.90
C ARG A 6 9.16 5.51 3.29
N MET A 7 10.43 5.18 3.40
CA MET A 7 11.18 5.17 4.63
C MET A 7 12.33 6.18 4.54
N PHE A 8 12.64 6.80 5.65
CA PHE A 8 13.76 7.71 5.80
C PHE A 8 14.63 7.24 6.97
N LEU A 9 15.88 6.90 6.70
CA LEU A 9 16.88 6.61 7.70
C LEU A 9 17.79 7.85 7.84
N PRO A 10 17.77 8.56 8.98
CA PRO A 10 18.58 9.75 9.16
C PRO A 10 20.07 9.41 9.21
N ARG A 11 20.89 10.39 8.90
CA ARG A 11 22.34 10.26 8.90
C ARG A 11 22.85 9.90 10.30
N CYS A 12 23.72 8.88 10.38
CA CYS A 12 24.60 8.62 11.52
C CYS A 12 26.01 9.15 11.23
N ARG A 13 26.90 9.15 12.24
CA ARG A 13 28.28 9.71 12.11
C ARG A 13 29.07 9.06 10.97
N ASP A 14 28.98 7.74 10.87
CA ASP A 14 29.70 6.91 9.88
C ASP A 14 28.75 6.42 8.79
N MET A 15 28.18 7.35 8.03
CA MET A 15 27.24 7.02 6.97
C MET A 15 27.99 6.36 5.80
N PRO A 16 27.79 5.04 5.54
CA PRO A 16 28.49 4.36 4.46
C PRO A 16 27.97 4.82 3.09
N ASP A 17 28.85 4.77 2.10
CA ASP A 17 28.43 4.85 0.71
C ASP A 17 27.78 3.53 0.30
N ILE A 18 26.51 3.58 -0.06
CA ILE A 18 25.73 2.41 -0.46
C ILE A 18 25.66 2.24 -1.99
N SER A 19 26.31 3.10 -2.76
CA SER A 19 26.23 3.06 -4.24
C SER A 19 26.61 1.71 -4.82
N GLN A 20 27.57 1.03 -4.19
CA GLN A 20 28.04 -0.30 -4.60
C GLN A 20 26.98 -1.41 -4.45
N TYR A 21 25.92 -1.18 -3.67
CA TYR A 21 24.82 -2.15 -3.44
C TYR A 21 23.59 -1.83 -4.31
N LEU A 22 23.66 -0.77 -5.14
CA LEU A 22 22.55 -0.31 -5.95
C LEU A 22 22.72 -0.67 -7.42
N GLU A 23 21.60 -0.99 -8.06
CA GLU A 23 21.51 -1.13 -9.52
C GLU A 23 21.16 0.22 -10.16
N SER A 24 21.58 0.44 -11.41
CA SER A 24 21.25 1.64 -12.21
C SER A 24 21.53 2.95 -11.45
N VAL A 25 22.73 3.04 -10.90
CA VAL A 25 23.18 4.20 -10.10
C VAL A 25 23.23 5.45 -10.97
N GLY A 26 22.72 6.54 -10.43
CA GLY A 26 22.79 7.87 -11.02
C GLY A 26 22.93 8.95 -9.96
N GLU A 27 23.33 10.13 -10.40
CA GLU A 27 23.47 11.31 -9.56
C GLU A 27 22.45 12.37 -9.92
N LYS A 28 22.05 13.16 -8.93
CA LYS A 28 21.19 14.32 -9.12
C LYS A 28 21.74 15.50 -8.34
N THR A 29 22.08 16.57 -9.05
CA THR A 29 22.41 17.85 -8.45
C THR A 29 21.14 18.63 -8.15
N HIS A 30 20.99 19.08 -6.93
CA HIS A 30 19.87 19.93 -6.48
C HIS A 30 20.19 21.42 -6.72
N SER A 31 19.16 22.25 -6.70
CA SER A 31 19.31 23.71 -6.86
C SER A 31 20.20 24.36 -5.77
N THR A 32 20.37 23.69 -4.64
CA THR A 32 21.27 24.08 -3.54
C THR A 32 22.74 23.74 -3.81
N GLY A 33 23.05 23.05 -4.90
CA GLY A 33 24.40 22.52 -5.19
C GLY A 33 24.67 21.15 -4.53
N GLU A 34 23.77 20.64 -3.68
CA GLU A 34 23.91 19.33 -3.07
C GLU A 34 23.74 18.23 -4.13
N ILE A 35 24.55 17.17 -4.00
CA ILE A 35 24.45 15.97 -4.84
C ILE A 35 23.77 14.86 -4.04
N SER A 36 22.81 14.19 -4.66
CA SER A 36 22.24 12.94 -4.16
C SER A 36 22.55 11.82 -5.15
N ILE A 37 22.89 10.64 -4.61
CA ILE A 37 23.08 9.40 -5.37
C ILE A 37 21.77 8.62 -5.27
N TYR A 38 21.30 8.07 -6.37
CA TYR A 38 20.12 7.21 -6.38
C TYR A 38 20.38 5.94 -7.20
N GLY A 39 19.64 4.91 -6.89
CA GLY A 39 19.66 3.64 -7.62
C GLY A 39 18.51 2.76 -7.14
N PHE A 40 18.60 1.46 -7.42
CA PHE A 40 17.54 0.51 -7.11
C PHE A 40 18.10 -0.73 -6.40
N VAL A 41 17.29 -1.34 -5.55
CA VAL A 41 17.50 -2.67 -4.97
C VAL A 41 16.23 -3.47 -5.16
N ASP A 42 16.26 -4.50 -6.02
CA ASP A 42 15.09 -5.34 -6.33
C ASP A 42 13.82 -4.51 -6.61
N GLY A 43 13.95 -3.39 -7.34
CA GLY A 43 12.85 -2.51 -7.72
C GLY A 43 12.42 -1.48 -6.65
N LEU A 44 13.02 -1.47 -5.47
CA LEU A 44 12.91 -0.35 -4.52
C LEU A 44 13.89 0.76 -4.93
N LYS A 45 13.39 1.99 -5.04
CA LYS A 45 14.25 3.15 -5.27
C LYS A 45 14.91 3.56 -3.97
N VAL A 46 16.23 3.67 -3.99
CA VAL A 46 17.04 4.16 -2.88
C VAL A 46 17.68 5.47 -3.28
N THR A 47 17.73 6.42 -2.37
CA THR A 47 18.41 7.72 -2.57
C THR A 47 19.24 8.04 -1.34
N GLN A 48 20.52 8.25 -1.53
CA GLN A 48 21.46 8.74 -0.52
C GLN A 48 21.67 10.22 -0.73
N PHE A 49 21.60 11.00 0.34
CA PHE A 49 21.87 12.44 0.34
C PHE A 49 22.50 12.85 1.69
N VAL A 50 22.90 14.10 1.83
CA VAL A 50 23.60 14.59 3.04
C VAL A 50 22.84 14.29 4.34
N GLY A 51 21.49 14.31 4.32
CA GLY A 51 20.65 14.07 5.49
C GLY A 51 20.40 12.61 5.84
N GLY A 52 20.74 11.65 4.97
CA GLY A 52 20.48 10.23 5.19
C GLY A 52 20.06 9.49 3.94
N TYR A 53 19.27 8.45 4.13
CA TYR A 53 18.78 7.59 3.06
C TYR A 53 17.25 7.63 2.96
N VAL A 54 16.76 7.65 1.74
CA VAL A 54 15.32 7.46 1.47
C VAL A 54 15.15 6.19 0.65
N VAL A 55 14.31 5.29 1.12
CA VAL A 55 13.91 4.09 0.39
C VAL A 55 12.42 4.18 0.10
N GLY A 56 12.02 3.91 -1.14
CA GLY A 56 10.61 3.95 -1.53
C GLY A 56 10.26 3.00 -2.66
N GLY A 57 9.09 2.38 -2.54
CA GLY A 57 8.57 1.43 -3.54
C GLY A 57 7.65 0.39 -2.95
N SER A 58 7.34 -0.65 -3.72
CA SER A 58 6.52 -1.76 -3.27
C SER A 58 7.37 -2.76 -2.49
N LEU A 59 7.22 -2.75 -1.15
CA LEU A 59 7.90 -3.69 -0.27
C LEU A 59 7.43 -5.13 -0.52
N SER A 60 6.16 -5.31 -0.90
CA SER A 60 5.65 -6.63 -1.27
C SER A 60 6.28 -7.16 -2.55
N ARG A 61 6.54 -6.31 -3.56
CA ARG A 61 7.23 -6.72 -4.79
C ARG A 61 8.72 -7.00 -4.56
N PHE A 62 9.34 -6.28 -3.67
CA PHE A 62 10.73 -6.52 -3.24
C PHE A 62 10.89 -7.89 -2.57
N PHE A 63 9.89 -8.31 -1.79
CA PHE A 63 9.93 -9.55 -1.04
C PHE A 63 9.39 -10.75 -1.81
N TYR A 64 8.30 -10.54 -2.59
CA TYR A 64 7.68 -11.56 -3.43
C TYR A 64 7.92 -11.27 -4.91
N PRO A 65 7.86 -12.27 -5.80
CA PRO A 65 7.99 -12.06 -7.25
C PRO A 65 6.90 -11.15 -7.83
N SER A 66 5.75 -11.02 -7.15
CA SER A 66 4.60 -10.24 -7.60
C SER A 66 3.93 -9.50 -6.44
N ASN A 67 3.44 -8.28 -6.71
CA ASN A 67 2.65 -7.50 -5.75
C ASN A 67 1.16 -7.90 -5.71
N ILE A 68 0.79 -9.01 -6.31
CA ILE A 68 -0.48 -9.68 -6.07
C ILE A 68 -0.49 -10.25 -4.64
N TRP A 69 0.67 -10.64 -4.13
CA TRP A 69 0.82 -11.07 -2.74
C TRP A 69 1.01 -9.88 -1.81
N SER A 70 0.21 -9.82 -0.74
CA SER A 70 0.34 -8.77 0.27
C SER A 70 1.16 -9.27 1.46
N LEU A 71 2.06 -8.43 1.98
CA LEU A 71 2.82 -8.74 3.19
C LEU A 71 1.90 -8.81 4.42
N SER A 72 2.09 -9.84 5.25
CA SER A 72 1.60 -9.91 6.62
C SER A 72 2.53 -9.11 7.55
N HIS A 73 2.18 -8.97 8.82
CA HIS A 73 3.08 -8.38 9.80
C HIS A 73 4.35 -9.23 10.01
N HIS A 74 4.28 -10.56 9.92
CA HIS A 74 5.45 -11.44 9.99
C HIS A 74 6.34 -11.27 8.76
N SER A 75 5.81 -11.47 7.56
CA SER A 75 6.61 -11.33 6.33
C SER A 75 7.12 -9.91 6.10
N THR A 76 6.54 -8.90 6.77
CA THR A 76 7.07 -7.53 6.75
C THR A 76 8.37 -7.42 7.52
N LYS A 77 8.50 -8.14 8.65
CA LYS A 77 9.77 -8.23 9.39
C LYS A 77 10.87 -8.79 8.47
N ASP A 78 10.61 -9.94 7.86
CA ASP A 78 11.56 -10.61 6.98
C ASP A 78 11.94 -9.71 5.78
N ALA A 79 10.97 -8.95 5.24
CA ALA A 79 11.21 -8.01 4.15
C ALA A 79 12.12 -6.83 4.57
N ILE A 80 11.96 -6.32 5.80
CA ILE A 80 12.80 -5.24 6.33
C ILE A 80 14.20 -5.78 6.66
N GLU A 81 14.33 -6.98 7.20
CA GLU A 81 15.61 -7.65 7.44
C GLU A 81 16.35 -7.88 6.10
N LYS A 82 15.68 -8.46 5.09
CA LYS A 82 16.25 -8.59 3.74
C LYS A 82 16.74 -7.25 3.19
N LEU A 83 15.97 -6.17 3.36
CA LEU A 83 16.36 -4.85 2.89
C LEU A 83 17.57 -4.30 3.65
N SER A 84 17.64 -4.55 4.95
CA SER A 84 18.80 -4.18 5.79
C SER A 84 20.07 -4.89 5.33
N ASP A 85 19.97 -6.18 5.05
CA ASP A 85 21.09 -6.99 4.55
C ASP A 85 21.54 -6.52 3.17
N CYS A 86 20.62 -6.24 2.26
CA CYS A 86 20.94 -5.75 0.91
C CYS A 86 21.66 -4.40 0.92
N LEU A 87 21.32 -3.51 1.86
CA LEU A 87 21.89 -2.16 1.95
C LEU A 87 23.01 -2.05 2.97
N HIS A 88 23.25 -3.08 3.79
CA HIS A 88 24.14 -3.02 4.94
C HIS A 88 23.83 -1.86 5.90
N LEU A 89 22.54 -1.57 6.07
CA LEU A 89 21.99 -0.53 6.94
C LEU A 89 20.91 -1.11 7.84
N ASP A 90 20.82 -0.65 9.07
CA ASP A 90 19.70 -1.03 9.94
C ASP A 90 18.42 -0.29 9.51
N MET A 91 17.71 -0.84 8.55
CA MET A 91 16.46 -0.28 8.05
C MET A 91 15.30 -0.42 9.03
N SER A 92 15.44 -1.21 10.10
CA SER A 92 14.41 -1.34 11.16
C SER A 92 14.16 -0.01 11.88
N GLU A 93 15.19 0.82 11.99
CA GLU A 93 15.17 2.15 12.61
C GLU A 93 14.69 3.28 11.68
N ALA A 94 14.49 2.98 10.39
CA ALA A 94 14.04 3.99 9.44
C ALA A 94 12.62 4.49 9.76
N ASN A 95 12.41 5.80 9.68
CA ASN A 95 11.11 6.43 9.85
C ASN A 95 10.24 6.22 8.62
N VAL A 96 9.08 5.62 8.77
CA VAL A 96 8.09 5.45 7.69
C VAL A 96 7.33 6.76 7.51
N THR A 97 7.48 7.37 6.33
CA THR A 97 6.89 8.69 6.02
C THR A 97 5.65 8.59 5.14
N SER A 98 5.49 7.46 4.42
CA SER A 98 4.33 7.13 3.61
C SER A 98 4.10 5.63 3.61
N LEU A 99 2.82 5.23 3.59
CA LEU A 99 2.42 3.84 3.66
C LEU A 99 1.18 3.60 2.78
N GLU A 100 1.26 2.59 1.92
CA GLU A 100 0.11 2.03 1.22
C GLU A 100 -0.18 0.64 1.79
N PHE A 101 -1.40 0.42 2.24
CA PHE A 101 -1.83 -0.86 2.79
C PHE A 101 -3.27 -1.18 2.38
N GLY A 102 -3.54 -2.45 2.22
CA GLY A 102 -4.83 -2.94 1.77
C GLY A 102 -4.76 -4.41 1.44
N THR A 103 -5.84 -4.94 0.89
CA THR A 103 -5.90 -6.33 0.44
C THR A 103 -6.74 -6.45 -0.81
N GLN A 104 -6.69 -7.61 -1.44
CA GLN A 104 -7.52 -7.94 -2.59
C GLN A 104 -8.53 -9.02 -2.23
N PHE A 105 -9.64 -8.98 -2.98
CA PHE A 105 -10.78 -9.85 -2.80
C PHE A 105 -11.10 -10.53 -4.11
N PHE A 106 -11.27 -11.85 -4.07
CA PHE A 106 -11.82 -12.60 -5.20
C PHE A 106 -13.32 -12.32 -5.30
N MET A 107 -13.73 -11.75 -6.43
CA MET A 107 -15.10 -11.34 -6.66
C MET A 107 -15.76 -12.29 -7.65
N ILE A 108 -17.07 -12.59 -7.44
CA ILE A 108 -17.85 -13.45 -8.33
C ILE A 108 -18.15 -12.73 -9.65
N LYS A 109 -18.45 -11.42 -9.58
CA LYS A 109 -18.77 -10.59 -10.76
C LYS A 109 -17.57 -9.72 -11.14
N PRO A 110 -17.55 -9.15 -12.36
CA PRO A 110 -16.53 -8.17 -12.73
C PRO A 110 -16.42 -7.03 -11.70
N VAL A 111 -15.19 -6.60 -11.44
CA VAL A 111 -14.87 -5.60 -10.39
C VAL A 111 -15.70 -4.33 -10.56
N ARG A 112 -15.91 -3.86 -11.80
CA ARG A 112 -16.74 -2.70 -12.10
C ARG A 112 -18.12 -2.76 -11.44
N THR A 113 -18.77 -3.95 -11.44
CA THR A 113 -20.10 -4.13 -10.84
C THR A 113 -20.12 -3.75 -9.36
N TYR A 114 -19.01 -3.95 -8.66
CA TYR A 114 -18.86 -3.59 -7.24
C TYR A 114 -18.51 -2.11 -7.08
N LEU A 115 -17.65 -1.56 -7.93
CA LEU A 115 -17.32 -0.13 -7.90
C LEU A 115 -18.55 0.76 -8.12
N ASP A 116 -19.46 0.35 -9.02
CA ASP A 116 -20.71 1.04 -9.30
C ASP A 116 -21.69 1.04 -8.10
N LYS A 117 -21.47 0.16 -7.10
CA LYS A 117 -22.27 0.10 -5.87
C LYS A 117 -21.71 0.96 -4.73
N LEU A 118 -20.49 1.43 -4.84
CA LEU A 118 -19.88 2.32 -3.87
C LEU A 118 -20.33 3.76 -4.15
N GLY A 119 -21.08 4.33 -3.22
CA GLY A 119 -21.59 5.70 -3.29
C GLY A 119 -20.62 6.71 -2.67
N ASP A 120 -21.14 7.72 -1.99
CA ASP A 120 -20.35 8.78 -1.38
C ASP A 120 -19.74 8.37 -0.05
N MET A 121 -18.59 8.97 0.27
CA MET A 121 -17.91 8.85 1.55
C MET A 121 -17.92 10.23 2.24
N PRO A 122 -18.33 10.33 3.52
CA PRO A 122 -18.34 11.60 4.24
C PRO A 122 -16.95 12.28 4.25
N LYS A 123 -16.92 13.58 4.03
CA LYS A 123 -15.69 14.41 4.03
C LYS A 123 -14.64 14.00 2.99
N ARG A 124 -15.03 13.22 1.96
CA ARG A 124 -14.19 12.81 0.86
C ARG A 124 -14.84 13.17 -0.48
N ILE A 125 -14.01 13.41 -1.47
CA ILE A 125 -14.45 13.56 -2.86
C ILE A 125 -14.32 12.20 -3.53
N ARG A 126 -15.43 11.71 -4.08
CA ARG A 126 -15.49 10.51 -4.90
C ARG A 126 -15.04 10.86 -6.32
N ILE A 127 -14.02 10.19 -6.83
CA ILE A 127 -13.47 10.41 -8.17
C ILE A 127 -13.42 9.06 -8.90
N GLN A 128 -14.12 8.99 -10.02
CA GLN A 128 -14.05 7.85 -10.93
C GLN A 128 -12.85 8.07 -11.86
N GLY A 129 -11.73 7.41 -11.59
CA GLY A 129 -10.51 7.53 -12.40
C GLY A 129 -10.60 6.77 -13.73
N SER A 130 -11.31 5.64 -13.72
CA SER A 130 -11.66 4.83 -14.89
C SER A 130 -12.88 3.96 -14.55
N PRO A 131 -13.48 3.24 -15.51
CA PRO A 131 -14.54 2.28 -15.20
C PRO A 131 -14.13 1.21 -14.17
N ASN A 132 -12.83 0.96 -14.03
CA ASN A 132 -12.26 -0.08 -13.16
C ASN A 132 -11.44 0.47 -12.00
N ALA A 133 -11.54 1.78 -11.70
CA ALA A 133 -10.85 2.41 -10.58
C ALA A 133 -11.65 3.57 -9.98
N LEU A 134 -11.81 3.55 -8.66
CA LEU A 134 -12.53 4.53 -7.86
C LEU A 134 -11.64 5.03 -6.74
N TYR A 135 -11.63 6.36 -6.53
CA TYR A 135 -10.83 7.03 -5.50
C TYR A 135 -11.71 7.85 -4.58
N TYR A 136 -11.35 7.86 -3.29
CA TYR A 136 -11.87 8.80 -2.31
C TYR A 136 -10.72 9.64 -1.78
N GLN A 137 -10.77 10.93 -2.01
CA GLN A 137 -9.69 11.86 -1.68
C GLN A 137 -10.17 12.87 -0.65
N GLY A 138 -9.26 13.30 0.24
CA GLY A 138 -9.55 14.36 1.19
C GLY A 138 -9.70 15.71 0.50
N THR A 139 -10.53 16.59 1.09
CA THR A 139 -10.64 17.99 0.70
C THR A 139 -9.54 18.80 1.40
N ALA A 140 -8.78 19.58 0.64
CA ALA A 140 -7.88 20.58 1.23
C ALA A 140 -8.65 21.88 1.51
N LYS A 141 -8.26 22.61 2.57
CA LYS A 141 -8.84 23.93 2.88
C LYS A 141 -8.76 24.95 1.72
N THR A 142 -7.85 24.74 0.78
CA THR A 142 -7.57 25.63 -0.37
C THR A 142 -8.25 25.20 -1.67
N LYS A 143 -9.31 24.41 -1.65
CA LYS A 143 -9.98 23.82 -2.83
C LYS A 143 -9.09 22.87 -3.67
N LYS A 144 -7.81 22.67 -3.32
CA LYS A 144 -6.97 21.66 -3.93
C LYS A 144 -7.27 20.31 -3.30
N VAL A 145 -7.39 19.28 -4.13
CA VAL A 145 -7.60 17.90 -3.69
C VAL A 145 -6.37 17.44 -2.91
N SER A 146 -6.56 17.03 -1.66
CA SER A 146 -5.45 16.54 -0.84
C SER A 146 -5.19 15.07 -1.13
N GLN A 147 -4.00 14.79 -1.61
CA GLN A 147 -3.54 13.41 -1.82
C GLN A 147 -2.87 12.78 -0.59
N LYS A 148 -2.93 13.46 0.56
CA LYS A 148 -2.30 12.94 1.79
C LYS A 148 -2.93 11.65 2.29
N HIS A 149 -4.23 11.49 2.06
CA HIS A 149 -4.99 10.31 2.41
C HIS A 149 -5.92 9.96 1.25
N LEU A 150 -5.74 8.79 0.68
CA LEU A 150 -6.60 8.26 -0.39
C LEU A 150 -7.09 6.87 -0.01
N SER A 151 -8.35 6.60 -0.32
CA SER A 151 -8.88 5.24 -0.40
C SER A 151 -9.12 4.89 -1.85
N VAL A 152 -8.56 3.77 -2.29
CA VAL A 152 -8.53 3.39 -3.71
C VAL A 152 -9.11 2.00 -3.88
N PHE A 153 -10.07 1.88 -4.78
CA PHE A 153 -10.67 0.61 -5.19
C PHE A 153 -10.40 0.40 -6.67
N TYR A 154 -9.88 -0.74 -7.06
CA TYR A 154 -9.58 -0.98 -8.47
C TYR A 154 -9.47 -2.47 -8.82
N ASP A 155 -9.56 -2.76 -10.13
CA ASP A 155 -9.29 -4.08 -10.67
C ASP A 155 -7.78 -4.33 -10.69
N LYS A 156 -7.33 -5.21 -9.78
CA LYS A 156 -5.91 -5.50 -9.57
C LYS A 156 -5.28 -6.21 -10.75
N LEU A 157 -6.02 -7.11 -11.41
CA LEU A 157 -5.48 -7.86 -12.54
C LEU A 157 -5.41 -7.00 -13.80
N LEU A 158 -6.43 -6.15 -14.02
CA LEU A 158 -6.37 -5.19 -15.11
C LEU A 158 -5.22 -4.19 -14.92
N ASP A 159 -5.01 -3.69 -13.70
CA ASP A 159 -3.87 -2.82 -13.37
C ASP A 159 -2.53 -3.52 -13.63
N ALA A 160 -2.40 -4.79 -13.24
CA ALA A 160 -1.20 -5.59 -13.49
C ALA A 160 -0.94 -5.78 -14.99
N ARG A 161 -1.97 -6.14 -15.77
CA ARG A 161 -1.87 -6.28 -17.23
C ARG A 161 -1.46 -4.97 -17.91
N ASN A 162 -2.07 -3.86 -17.52
CA ASN A 162 -1.74 -2.54 -18.07
C ASN A 162 -0.29 -2.10 -17.78
N LYS A 163 0.31 -2.63 -16.72
CA LYS A 163 1.70 -2.40 -16.34
C LYS A 163 2.67 -3.43 -16.90
N GLY A 164 2.20 -4.41 -17.68
CA GLY A 164 3.02 -5.51 -18.19
C GLY A 164 3.59 -6.41 -17.09
N LEU A 165 2.92 -6.48 -15.93
CA LEU A 165 3.36 -7.31 -14.83
C LEU A 165 2.90 -8.76 -15.03
N GLU A 166 3.75 -9.70 -14.67
CA GLU A 166 3.41 -11.12 -14.69
C GLU A 166 2.29 -11.42 -13.69
N ILE A 167 1.30 -12.17 -14.18
CA ILE A 167 0.18 -12.64 -13.36
C ILE A 167 0.48 -14.08 -12.97
N PRO A 168 0.54 -14.38 -11.65
CA PRO A 168 0.79 -15.75 -11.21
C PRO A 168 -0.27 -16.73 -11.70
N PRO A 169 0.09 -17.99 -11.97
CA PRO A 169 -0.84 -19.03 -12.38
C PRO A 169 -2.05 -19.13 -11.43
N GLY A 170 -3.23 -19.34 -12.01
CA GLY A 170 -4.49 -19.43 -11.26
C GLY A 170 -5.24 -18.12 -11.05
N PHE A 171 -4.68 -16.97 -11.48
CA PHE A 171 -5.36 -15.68 -11.43
C PHE A 171 -5.90 -15.20 -12.79
N ASP A 172 -5.60 -15.90 -13.89
CA ASP A 172 -5.83 -15.42 -15.26
C ASP A 172 -7.26 -14.94 -15.54
N ASN A 173 -8.26 -15.62 -14.98
CA ASN A 173 -9.69 -15.32 -15.17
C ASN A 173 -10.38 -14.84 -13.89
N ALA A 174 -9.63 -14.49 -12.86
CA ALA A 174 -10.20 -14.02 -11.61
C ALA A 174 -10.67 -12.55 -11.72
N ASN A 175 -11.74 -12.22 -11.00
CA ASN A 175 -12.11 -10.84 -10.73
C ASN A 175 -11.46 -10.45 -9.39
N LEU A 176 -10.43 -9.63 -9.41
CA LEU A 176 -9.64 -9.31 -8.22
C LEU A 176 -9.80 -7.83 -7.86
N LEU A 177 -10.73 -7.54 -6.95
CA LEU A 177 -10.92 -6.20 -6.41
C LEU A 177 -9.84 -5.90 -5.38
N ARG A 178 -9.05 -4.87 -5.58
CA ARG A 178 -8.15 -4.31 -4.58
C ARG A 178 -8.80 -3.12 -3.89
N TYR A 179 -8.81 -3.14 -2.57
CA TYR A 179 -9.04 -1.95 -1.75
C TYR A 179 -7.79 -1.63 -0.96
N GLU A 180 -7.28 -0.43 -1.12
CA GLU A 180 -6.10 0.05 -0.42
C GLU A 180 -6.29 1.47 0.10
N MET A 181 -5.64 1.75 1.21
CA MET A 181 -5.51 3.07 1.80
C MET A 181 -4.07 3.55 1.61
N ARG A 182 -3.93 4.78 1.13
CA ARG A 182 -2.63 5.43 0.91
C ARG A 182 -2.51 6.61 1.85
N LEU A 183 -1.53 6.56 2.74
CA LEU A 183 -1.21 7.60 3.70
C LEU A 183 0.09 8.28 3.27
N ASN A 184 -0.03 9.43 2.60
CA ASN A 184 1.07 10.17 2.00
C ASN A 184 1.38 11.43 2.81
N GLY A 185 2.46 11.41 3.60
CA GLY A 185 2.91 12.53 4.41
C GLY A 185 2.11 12.73 5.69
N GLY A 186 2.84 12.98 6.77
CA GLY A 186 2.27 13.09 8.12
C GLY A 186 1.65 11.77 8.62
N LEU A 187 2.25 10.63 8.24
CA LEU A 187 1.76 9.29 8.53
C LEU A 187 1.45 9.10 10.01
N ALA A 188 2.39 9.42 10.89
CA ALA A 188 2.25 9.27 12.34
C ALA A 188 1.02 10.02 12.87
N LYS A 189 0.84 11.29 12.43
CA LYS A 189 -0.33 12.10 12.79
C LYS A 189 -1.64 11.49 12.28
N GLN A 190 -1.65 10.92 11.08
CA GLN A 190 -2.85 10.31 10.51
C GLN A 190 -3.27 9.04 11.27
N ILE A 191 -2.30 8.29 11.81
CA ILE A 191 -2.53 7.07 12.57
C ILE A 191 -2.76 7.39 14.07
N GLY A 192 -2.37 8.60 14.55
CA GLY A 192 -2.46 8.98 15.95
C GLY A 192 -1.38 8.31 16.80
N VAL A 193 -0.13 8.39 16.35
CA VAL A 193 1.09 7.96 17.06
C VAL A 193 2.15 9.06 16.93
N GLU A 194 3.22 8.99 17.72
CA GLU A 194 4.31 9.98 17.68
C GLU A 194 5.19 9.77 16.45
N GLU A 195 5.59 8.51 16.21
CA GLU A 195 6.38 8.12 15.04
C GLU A 195 5.98 6.73 14.55
N VAL A 196 6.39 6.39 13.35
CA VAL A 196 6.26 5.04 12.79
C VAL A 196 7.63 4.62 12.25
N LYS A 197 8.29 3.71 12.95
CA LYS A 197 9.52 3.09 12.47
C LYS A 197 9.21 1.89 11.57
N ALA A 198 10.17 1.47 10.76
CA ALA A 198 9.98 0.29 9.93
C ALA A 198 9.77 -0.97 10.78
N SER A 199 10.45 -1.10 11.93
CA SER A 199 10.20 -2.16 12.92
C SER A 199 8.76 -2.20 13.42
N THR A 200 8.10 -1.04 13.57
CA THR A 200 6.69 -0.94 13.99
C THR A 200 5.73 -1.65 13.02
N LEU A 201 6.09 -1.75 11.73
CA LEU A 201 5.24 -2.41 10.72
C LEU A 201 5.08 -3.92 10.98
N SER A 202 6.01 -4.54 11.70
CA SER A 202 5.94 -5.95 12.10
C SER A 202 5.19 -6.16 13.42
N ASP A 203 4.83 -5.09 14.15
CA ASP A 203 4.07 -5.19 15.38
C ASP A 203 2.61 -5.55 15.12
N LYS A 204 2.12 -6.59 15.81
CA LYS A 204 0.76 -7.10 15.64
C LYS A 204 -0.30 -6.06 16.06
N ALA A 205 -0.05 -5.30 17.14
CA ALA A 205 -1.02 -4.32 17.63
C ALA A 205 -1.12 -3.15 16.66
N PHE A 206 0.01 -2.70 16.12
CA PHE A 206 0.03 -1.68 15.06
C PHE A 206 -0.67 -2.16 13.78
N PHE A 207 -0.42 -3.40 13.35
CA PHE A 207 -1.10 -4.01 12.22
C PHE A 207 -2.62 -4.05 12.42
N MET A 208 -3.09 -4.46 13.60
CA MET A 208 -4.52 -4.49 13.93
C MET A 208 -5.14 -3.08 13.99
N LYS A 209 -4.38 -2.07 14.45
CA LYS A 209 -4.83 -0.67 14.43
C LYS A 209 -5.07 -0.18 13.00
N LEU A 210 -4.14 -0.49 12.08
CA LEU A 210 -4.29 -0.15 10.65
C LEU A 210 -5.48 -0.89 10.02
N LEU A 211 -5.63 -2.18 10.33
CA LEU A 211 -6.74 -2.99 9.83
C LEU A 211 -8.09 -2.42 10.27
N LYS A 212 -8.18 -2.02 11.55
CA LYS A 212 -9.38 -1.36 12.07
C LYS A 212 -9.66 -0.04 11.36
N MET A 213 -8.66 0.83 11.20
CA MET A 213 -8.81 2.12 10.52
C MET A 213 -9.26 1.93 9.07
N TRP A 214 -8.69 0.95 8.36
CA TRP A 214 -9.03 0.60 7.00
C TRP A 214 -10.46 0.08 6.87
N GLY A 215 -10.90 -0.78 7.79
CA GLY A 215 -12.27 -1.31 7.84
C GLY A 215 -13.28 -0.23 8.21
N ASP A 216 -13.00 0.57 9.25
CA ASP A 216 -13.88 1.65 9.70
C ASP A 216 -14.14 2.65 8.56
N GLU A 217 -13.10 3.02 7.79
CA GLU A 217 -13.25 3.92 6.65
C GLU A 217 -14.14 3.31 5.56
N TYR A 218 -13.97 2.03 5.25
CA TYR A 218 -14.85 1.34 4.30
C TYR A 218 -16.34 1.42 4.70
N PHE A 219 -16.64 1.27 5.98
CA PHE A 219 -18.02 1.30 6.47
C PHE A 219 -18.66 2.69 6.39
N THR A 220 -17.88 3.76 6.27
CA THR A 220 -18.43 5.10 6.05
C THR A 220 -18.95 5.32 4.63
N ILE A 221 -18.54 4.50 3.66
CA ILE A 221 -18.98 4.63 2.27
C ILE A 221 -20.45 4.21 2.17
N SER A 222 -21.29 5.07 1.61
CA SER A 222 -22.68 4.72 1.30
C SER A 222 -22.72 3.61 0.24
N LYS A 223 -23.74 2.75 0.32
CA LYS A 223 -23.91 1.65 -0.64
C LYS A 223 -25.26 1.81 -1.33
N HIS A 224 -25.27 1.66 -2.67
CA HIS A 224 -26.50 1.65 -3.41
C HIS A 224 -27.30 0.35 -3.16
N LYS A 225 -28.56 0.46 -2.79
CA LYS A 225 -29.44 -0.62 -2.26
C LYS A 225 -29.70 -1.81 -3.20
N THR A 226 -29.14 -1.85 -4.40
CA THR A 226 -29.44 -2.89 -5.40
C THR A 226 -28.60 -4.17 -5.27
N MET A 227 -27.84 -4.37 -4.19
CA MET A 227 -27.18 -5.65 -3.92
C MET A 227 -28.10 -6.55 -3.08
N LYS A 228 -28.90 -7.38 -3.75
CA LYS A 228 -29.26 -8.67 -3.18
C LYS A 228 -28.04 -9.57 -3.35
N THR A 229 -27.21 -9.67 -2.34
CA THR A 229 -26.13 -10.63 -2.29
C THR A 229 -26.68 -11.89 -1.65
N ASP A 230 -26.97 -12.90 -2.47
CA ASP A 230 -27.18 -14.25 -1.99
C ASP A 230 -25.83 -14.81 -1.50
N PHE A 231 -25.60 -14.71 -0.20
CA PHE A 231 -24.41 -15.27 0.48
C PHE A 231 -24.66 -16.69 0.99
N THR A 232 -25.58 -17.41 0.43
CA THR A 232 -25.93 -18.79 0.82
C THR A 232 -24.97 -19.86 0.33
N ASN A 233 -23.85 -19.51 -0.33
CA ASN A 233 -22.85 -20.49 -0.68
C ASN A 233 -22.04 -20.91 0.54
N GLU A 234 -22.20 -22.18 0.90
CA GLU A 234 -21.56 -22.89 1.99
C GLU A 234 -20.07 -22.55 2.18
N ILE A 235 -19.73 -22.13 3.39
CA ILE A 235 -18.34 -21.96 3.83
C ILE A 235 -17.71 -23.36 3.90
N LYS A 236 -16.90 -23.70 2.90
CA LYS A 236 -16.24 -25.01 2.81
C LYS A 236 -14.78 -25.00 3.31
N SER A 237 -14.22 -23.81 3.56
CA SER A 237 -12.84 -23.69 4.00
C SER A 237 -12.62 -22.43 4.87
N PRO A 238 -11.55 -22.36 5.67
CA PRO A 238 -11.17 -21.12 6.37
C PRO A 238 -11.00 -19.92 5.43
N LYS A 239 -10.62 -20.15 4.18
CA LYS A 239 -10.50 -19.15 3.12
C LYS A 239 -11.88 -18.62 2.70
N ASP A 240 -12.87 -19.50 2.62
CA ASP A 240 -14.25 -19.12 2.32
C ASP A 240 -14.88 -18.37 3.48
N ALA A 241 -14.53 -18.70 4.73
CA ALA A 241 -14.95 -17.97 5.91
C ALA A 241 -14.41 -16.53 5.92
N VAL A 242 -13.14 -16.33 5.56
CA VAL A 242 -12.54 -15.01 5.39
C VAL A 242 -13.21 -14.25 4.26
N ASN A 243 -13.43 -14.88 3.12
CA ASN A 243 -14.13 -14.27 1.99
C ASN A 243 -15.60 -13.95 2.33
N ALA A 244 -16.30 -14.82 3.05
CA ALA A 244 -17.68 -14.59 3.50
C ALA A 244 -17.75 -13.49 4.57
N PHE A 245 -16.79 -13.42 5.49
CA PHE A 245 -16.67 -12.33 6.46
C PHE A 245 -16.43 -11.00 5.76
N ILE A 246 -15.49 -10.97 4.82
CA ILE A 246 -15.18 -9.81 3.99
C ILE A 246 -16.39 -9.41 3.15
N ALA A 247 -17.05 -10.39 2.50
CA ALA A 247 -18.27 -10.16 1.74
C ALA A 247 -19.41 -9.61 2.62
N ARG A 248 -19.53 -10.07 3.87
CA ARG A 248 -20.49 -9.54 4.85
C ARG A 248 -20.12 -8.15 5.35
N MET A 249 -18.82 -7.84 5.46
CA MET A 249 -18.33 -6.48 5.69
C MET A 249 -18.68 -5.56 4.51
N MET A 250 -18.61 -6.06 3.27
CA MET A 250 -18.95 -5.31 2.05
C MET A 250 -20.47 -5.22 1.79
N SER A 251 -21.31 -5.94 2.52
CA SER A 251 -22.79 -5.95 2.33
C SER A 251 -23.56 -5.15 3.37
N ARG A 252 -22.94 -4.66 4.42
CA ARG A 252 -23.51 -3.75 5.43
C ARG A 252 -23.16 -2.31 5.11
#